data_b65c8eaef0937e15f25f4a2e8d1d0d5f
#
_entry.id   b65c8eaef0937e15f25f4a2e8d1d0d5f
#
_cell.length_a   1.000
_cell.length_b   1.000
_cell.length_c   1.000
_cell.angle_alpha   90.00
_cell.angle_beta   90.00
_cell.angle_gamma   90.00
#
_symmetry.space_group_name_H-M   'P 1'
#
loop_
_entity.id
_entity.type
_entity.pdbx_description
1 polymer ?
#
loop_
_entity_poly.entity_id
_entity_poly.type
_entity_poly.pdbx_seq_one_letter_code
_entity_poly.pdbx_strand_id
1 'polypeptide(L)'
;TVEIKGLKKSKKGYIEKLILSKANQVLDSNKVKEDIIRLIREPAVSHAYFTVETLDDKNRVVFHIEENKTLIPALDLWTTIDSELAYHIGLNEYNFLGRGYLIGAFYRKNIFNGYGLILGNPNFRGTRFGNYFLYQKRNTFEPVNQGGETYFYNYKFTSVDLNFDYKPNILNTCSLGVSILSEEYDLENSKANSTLPNFFSTNKFLLKTKYDFNRVEQFYYFFFGIRNQLSSNWVWGKNFGSEHFFYSLENETSYFKRVMKRGNWATRLKVGF
;
A
#
# COMPACT_ATOMS: atom_id res chain seq x y z
N THR A 1 20.50 14.93 -25.47
CA THR A 1 20.77 15.07 -24.03
C THR A 1 19.47 15.02 -23.25
N VAL A 2 19.54 14.71 -21.93
CA VAL A 2 18.37 14.69 -21.02
C VAL A 2 18.65 15.67 -19.88
N GLU A 3 17.71 16.56 -19.61
CA GLU A 3 17.76 17.52 -18.51
C GLU A 3 16.49 17.41 -17.65
N ILE A 4 16.61 17.72 -16.36
CA ILE A 4 15.51 17.72 -15.39
C ILE A 4 15.48 19.09 -14.71
N LYS A 5 14.30 19.73 -14.74
CA LYS A 5 14.04 21.04 -14.14
C LYS A 5 12.88 20.97 -13.15
N GLY A 6 12.84 21.91 -12.19
CA GLY A 6 11.73 22.10 -11.26
C GLY A 6 11.86 21.37 -9.92
N LEU A 7 12.94 20.62 -9.69
CA LEU A 7 13.17 19.92 -8.43
C LEU A 7 13.47 20.91 -7.29
N LYS A 8 12.82 20.69 -6.14
CA LYS A 8 13.03 21.47 -4.90
C LYS A 8 13.54 20.59 -3.76
N LYS A 9 12.86 19.46 -3.52
CA LYS A 9 13.14 18.50 -2.44
C LYS A 9 13.73 17.21 -2.98
N SER A 10 13.24 16.73 -4.11
CA SER A 10 13.68 15.46 -4.69
C SER A 10 15.11 15.55 -5.20
N LYS A 11 15.88 14.50 -4.95
CA LYS A 11 17.25 14.41 -5.49
C LYS A 11 17.19 14.07 -6.97
N LYS A 12 18.03 14.74 -7.77
CA LYS A 12 18.13 14.49 -9.22
C LYS A 12 18.36 13.03 -9.56
N GLY A 13 19.26 12.34 -8.85
CA GLY A 13 19.55 10.95 -9.08
C GLY A 13 18.38 9.99 -8.73
N TYR A 14 17.40 10.40 -7.90
CA TYR A 14 16.16 9.67 -7.71
C TYR A 14 15.30 9.75 -8.97
N ILE A 15 15.06 10.94 -9.48
CA ILE A 15 14.25 11.16 -10.69
C ILE A 15 14.90 10.51 -11.92
N GLU A 16 16.21 10.60 -12.07
CA GLU A 16 16.95 9.95 -13.16
C GLU A 16 16.81 8.42 -13.20
N LYS A 17 16.58 7.77 -12.04
CA LYS A 17 16.29 6.34 -11.97
C LYS A 17 14.91 5.98 -12.49
N LEU A 18 13.95 6.89 -12.40
CA LEU A 18 12.57 6.69 -12.87
C LEU A 18 12.44 6.84 -14.38
N ILE A 19 13.32 7.62 -15.01
CA ILE A 19 13.33 7.93 -16.43
C ILE A 19 14.10 6.82 -17.18
N LEU A 20 13.45 6.21 -18.18
CA LEU A 20 14.04 5.21 -19.08
C LEU A 20 14.80 5.85 -20.24
N SER A 21 14.39 7.06 -20.65
CA SER A 21 15.07 7.83 -21.68
C SER A 21 16.45 8.26 -21.19
N LYS A 22 17.51 7.94 -21.91
CA LYS A 22 18.89 8.25 -21.53
C LYS A 22 19.54 9.15 -22.55
N ALA A 23 20.53 9.92 -22.09
CA ALA A 23 21.38 10.70 -22.99
C ALA A 23 22.08 9.80 -24.01
N ASN A 24 22.39 10.35 -25.19
CA ASN A 24 23.08 9.67 -26.30
C ASN A 24 22.32 8.46 -26.90
N GLN A 25 21.00 8.41 -26.74
CA GLN A 25 20.10 7.47 -27.42
C GLN A 25 19.26 8.22 -28.45
N VAL A 26 18.74 7.49 -29.45
CA VAL A 26 17.75 8.01 -30.39
C VAL A 26 16.50 8.42 -29.62
N LEU A 27 15.97 9.61 -29.97
CA LEU A 27 14.76 10.11 -29.36
C LEU A 27 13.56 9.22 -29.73
N ASP A 28 12.97 8.59 -28.73
CA ASP A 28 11.73 7.82 -28.83
C ASP A 28 10.64 8.55 -28.05
N SER A 29 9.72 9.19 -28.78
CA SER A 29 8.63 9.97 -28.19
C SER A 29 7.68 9.11 -27.34
N ASN A 30 7.50 7.83 -27.67
CA ASN A 30 6.65 6.94 -26.88
C ASN A 30 7.31 6.63 -25.53
N LYS A 31 8.62 6.40 -25.53
CA LYS A 31 9.39 6.17 -24.33
C LYS A 31 9.38 7.41 -23.41
N VAL A 32 9.50 8.61 -23.99
CA VAL A 32 9.43 9.85 -23.20
C VAL A 32 8.03 10.06 -22.61
N LYS A 33 6.96 9.74 -23.34
CA LYS A 33 5.58 9.77 -22.79
C LYS A 33 5.40 8.75 -21.65
N GLU A 34 5.96 7.57 -21.79
CA GLU A 34 5.95 6.56 -20.72
C GLU A 34 6.68 7.07 -19.47
N ASP A 35 7.81 7.76 -19.65
CA ASP A 35 8.56 8.37 -18.55
C ASP A 35 7.72 9.41 -17.81
N ILE A 36 6.94 10.23 -18.52
CA ILE A 36 6.00 11.18 -17.89
C ILE A 36 4.95 10.45 -17.04
N ILE A 37 4.37 9.35 -17.55
CA ILE A 37 3.41 8.55 -16.79
C ILE A 37 4.06 7.98 -15.52
N ARG A 38 5.30 7.50 -15.61
CA ARG A 38 6.06 7.01 -14.46
C ARG A 38 6.28 8.09 -13.42
N LEU A 39 6.70 9.28 -13.86
CA LEU A 39 6.92 10.41 -12.97
C LEU A 39 5.63 10.84 -12.24
N ILE A 40 4.51 10.98 -12.95
CA ILE A 40 3.22 11.38 -12.36
C ILE A 40 2.69 10.33 -11.36
N ARG A 41 3.07 9.06 -11.51
CA ARG A 41 2.70 8.01 -10.54
C ARG A 41 3.48 8.06 -9.23
N GLU A 42 4.57 8.83 -9.18
CA GLU A 42 5.32 9.00 -7.93
C GLU A 42 4.64 10.00 -6.99
N PRO A 43 4.47 9.68 -5.72
CA PRO A 43 3.84 10.59 -4.75
C PRO A 43 4.52 11.96 -4.65
N ALA A 44 5.80 12.02 -4.97
CA ALA A 44 6.59 13.25 -4.95
C ALA A 44 6.31 14.20 -6.12
N VAL A 45 5.57 13.76 -7.14
CA VAL A 45 5.34 14.52 -8.38
C VAL A 45 3.86 14.86 -8.51
N SER A 46 3.54 16.15 -8.55
CA SER A 46 2.17 16.63 -8.79
C SER A 46 1.87 16.76 -10.28
N HIS A 47 2.87 17.22 -11.05
CA HIS A 47 2.75 17.35 -12.49
C HIS A 47 4.11 17.15 -13.16
N ALA A 48 4.09 16.60 -14.36
CA ALA A 48 5.29 16.47 -15.19
C ALA A 48 4.92 16.60 -16.67
N TYR A 49 5.79 17.29 -17.42
CA TYR A 49 5.72 17.38 -18.87
C TYR A 49 7.12 17.47 -19.46
N PHE A 50 7.26 17.36 -20.76
CA PHE A 50 8.54 17.48 -21.41
C PHE A 50 8.50 18.48 -22.57
N THR A 51 9.67 19.07 -22.86
CA THR A 51 9.92 19.86 -24.07
C THR A 51 11.11 19.25 -24.81
N VAL A 52 11.11 19.36 -26.13
CA VAL A 52 12.24 18.97 -26.97
C VAL A 52 12.82 20.23 -27.59
N GLU A 53 14.07 20.49 -27.30
CA GLU A 53 14.84 21.60 -27.87
C GLU A 53 15.85 21.02 -28.85
N THR A 54 15.94 21.57 -30.06
CA THR A 54 16.98 21.20 -31.03
C THR A 54 18.07 22.24 -31.01
N LEU A 55 19.28 21.86 -30.64
CA LEU A 55 20.47 22.70 -30.61
C LEU A 55 21.58 21.98 -31.38
N ASP A 56 22.20 22.66 -32.36
CA ASP A 56 23.33 22.12 -33.13
C ASP A 56 23.12 20.67 -33.63
N ASP A 57 21.99 20.40 -34.30
CA ASP A 57 21.55 19.11 -34.79
C ASP A 57 21.39 18.00 -33.71
N LYS A 58 21.38 18.38 -32.43
CA LYS A 58 21.17 17.47 -31.33
C LYS A 58 19.88 17.79 -30.60
N ASN A 59 19.06 16.75 -30.38
CA ASN A 59 17.86 16.86 -29.56
C ASN A 59 18.19 16.84 -28.07
N ARG A 60 17.60 17.79 -27.35
CA ARG A 60 17.63 17.89 -25.88
C ARG A 60 16.22 17.72 -25.36
N VAL A 61 15.99 16.68 -24.57
CA VAL A 61 14.72 16.45 -23.88
C VAL A 61 14.83 17.06 -22.49
N VAL A 62 13.94 18.00 -22.18
CA VAL A 62 13.85 18.63 -20.87
C VAL A 62 12.59 18.17 -20.18
N PHE A 63 12.74 17.48 -19.06
CA PHE A 63 11.64 17.09 -18.17
C PHE A 63 11.40 18.22 -17.16
N HIS A 64 10.19 18.76 -17.18
CA HIS A 64 9.73 19.77 -16.23
C HIS A 64 8.88 19.07 -15.17
N ILE A 65 9.27 19.21 -13.91
CA ILE A 65 8.64 18.52 -12.79
C ILE A 65 8.15 19.54 -11.77
N GLU A 66 6.90 19.40 -11.37
CA GLU A 66 6.32 20.08 -10.23
C GLU A 66 6.18 19.08 -9.08
N GLU A 67 6.76 19.44 -7.94
CA GLU A 67 6.76 18.55 -6.78
C GLU A 67 5.52 18.73 -5.91
N ASN A 68 5.08 17.62 -5.34
CA ASN A 68 3.97 17.53 -4.41
C ASN A 68 4.45 17.70 -2.96
N LYS A 69 3.52 17.98 -2.05
CA LYS A 69 3.75 17.82 -0.61
C LYS A 69 3.66 16.32 -0.28
N THR A 70 4.73 15.80 0.28
CA THR A 70 4.89 14.35 0.50
C THR A 70 4.72 13.93 1.96
N LEU A 71 4.70 14.89 2.88
CA LEU A 71 4.36 14.66 4.29
C LEU A 71 2.84 14.72 4.45
N ILE A 72 2.21 13.57 4.70
CA ILE A 72 0.75 13.43 4.76
C ILE A 72 0.36 12.97 6.16
N PRO A 73 -0.32 13.83 6.95
CA PRO A 73 -0.94 13.41 8.20
C PRO A 73 -2.22 12.61 7.91
N ALA A 74 -2.53 11.66 8.76
CA ALA A 74 -3.80 10.96 8.81
C ALA A 74 -4.42 11.17 10.19
N LEU A 75 -5.71 11.50 10.20
CA LEU A 75 -6.49 11.65 11.42
C LEU A 75 -7.89 11.10 11.17
N ASP A 76 -8.23 10.03 11.88
CA ASP A 76 -9.59 9.49 11.92
C ASP A 76 -10.12 9.57 13.35
N LEU A 77 -11.37 9.96 13.49
CA LEU A 77 -12.07 10.04 14.78
C LEU A 77 -13.39 9.28 14.66
N TRP A 78 -13.71 8.46 15.66
CA TRP A 78 -14.99 7.74 15.73
C TRP A 78 -15.36 7.48 17.19
N THR A 79 -16.58 7.04 17.41
CA THR A 79 -17.04 6.57 18.72
C THR A 79 -17.10 5.04 18.75
N THR A 80 -16.73 4.46 19.88
CA THR A 80 -16.91 3.01 20.14
C THR A 80 -18.36 2.70 20.49
N ILE A 81 -18.69 1.41 20.61
CA ILE A 81 -20.00 0.94 21.08
C ILE A 81 -20.31 1.48 22.49
N ASP A 82 -19.28 1.63 23.33
CA ASP A 82 -19.39 2.16 24.70
C ASP A 82 -19.36 3.68 24.75
N SER A 83 -19.55 4.35 23.61
CA SER A 83 -19.54 5.81 23.46
C SER A 83 -18.21 6.48 23.84
N GLU A 84 -17.12 5.73 23.91
CA GLU A 84 -15.78 6.27 24.10
C GLU A 84 -15.23 6.82 22.78
N LEU A 85 -14.43 7.89 22.89
CA LEU A 85 -13.74 8.46 21.75
C LEU A 85 -12.58 7.57 21.33
N ALA A 86 -12.64 7.08 20.10
CA ALA A 86 -11.57 6.37 19.44
C ALA A 86 -10.91 7.26 18.38
N TYR A 87 -9.61 7.09 18.17
CA TYR A 87 -8.89 7.86 17.16
C TYR A 87 -7.70 7.10 16.57
N HIS A 88 -7.35 7.50 15.36
CA HIS A 88 -6.13 7.10 14.69
C HIS A 88 -5.38 8.36 14.25
N ILE A 89 -4.12 8.45 14.64
CA ILE A 89 -3.22 9.53 14.24
C ILE A 89 -2.04 8.88 13.53
N GLY A 90 -1.74 9.34 12.33
CA GLY A 90 -0.63 8.84 11.54
C GLY A 90 0.11 9.97 10.82
N LEU A 91 1.35 9.71 10.48
CA LEU A 91 2.18 10.60 9.67
C LEU A 91 2.99 9.75 8.70
N ASN A 92 2.87 10.05 7.40
CA ASN A 92 3.61 9.39 6.34
C ASN A 92 4.39 10.42 5.52
N GLU A 93 5.67 10.20 5.33
CA GLU A 93 6.53 10.95 4.41
C GLU A 93 6.87 10.03 3.23
N TYR A 94 6.40 10.39 2.03
CA TYR A 94 6.57 9.59 0.80
C TYR A 94 7.81 9.94 -0.02
N ASN A 95 8.56 10.95 0.39
CA ASN A 95 9.80 11.34 -0.28
C ASN A 95 10.89 11.66 0.75
N PHE A 96 11.08 10.78 1.71
CA PHE A 96 12.06 10.96 2.77
C PHE A 96 13.47 11.11 2.17
N LEU A 97 14.19 12.14 2.65
CA LEU A 97 15.50 12.58 2.13
C LEU A 97 15.52 12.95 0.63
N GLY A 98 14.35 13.14 0.01
CA GLY A 98 14.26 13.44 -1.43
C GLY A 98 14.56 12.23 -2.32
N ARG A 99 14.45 11.02 -1.83
CA ARG A 99 14.82 9.77 -2.52
C ARG A 99 13.64 8.86 -2.83
N GLY A 100 12.40 9.33 -2.61
CA GLY A 100 11.19 8.53 -2.79
C GLY A 100 11.05 7.40 -1.76
N TYR A 101 11.73 7.49 -0.62
CA TYR A 101 11.54 6.53 0.47
C TYR A 101 10.27 6.88 1.23
N LEU A 102 9.49 5.86 1.56
CA LEU A 102 8.37 5.94 2.48
C LEU A 102 8.87 5.69 3.91
N ILE A 103 8.56 6.60 4.80
CA ILE A 103 8.64 6.38 6.25
C ILE A 103 7.34 6.86 6.87
N GLY A 104 6.75 6.07 7.73
CA GLY A 104 5.50 6.42 8.39
C GLY A 104 5.37 5.74 9.74
N ALA A 105 4.59 6.36 10.60
CA ALA A 105 4.19 5.80 11.88
C ALA A 105 2.75 6.16 12.16
N PHE A 106 2.07 5.32 12.90
CA PHE A 106 0.72 5.59 13.37
C PHE A 106 0.53 5.13 14.80
N TYR A 107 -0.41 5.79 15.46
CA TYR A 107 -0.96 5.40 16.74
C TYR A 107 -2.48 5.37 16.63
N ARG A 108 -3.09 4.33 17.15
CA ARG A 108 -4.54 4.15 17.23
C ARG A 108 -4.94 3.90 18.68
N LYS A 109 -5.91 4.65 19.15
CA LYS A 109 -6.66 4.35 20.35
C LYS A 109 -8.07 3.96 19.94
N ASN A 110 -8.42 2.75 20.24
CA ASN A 110 -9.79 2.27 20.31
C ASN A 110 -10.06 2.03 21.80
N ILE A 111 -10.78 1.01 22.21
CA ILE A 111 -10.78 0.54 23.60
C ILE A 111 -9.34 0.30 24.08
N PHE A 112 -8.48 -0.23 23.20
CA PHE A 112 -7.06 -0.49 23.44
C PHE A 112 -6.14 0.32 22.54
N ASN A 113 -4.87 0.36 22.90
CA ASN A 113 -3.83 1.06 22.17
C ASN A 113 -3.20 0.16 21.08
N GLY A 114 -2.97 0.73 19.92
CA GLY A 114 -2.21 0.12 18.84
C GLY A 114 -1.26 1.11 18.18
N TYR A 115 -0.19 0.63 17.60
CA TYR A 115 0.77 1.47 16.89
C TYR A 115 1.46 0.67 15.77
N GLY A 116 2.06 1.38 14.84
CA GLY A 116 2.84 0.76 13.78
C GLY A 116 3.83 1.70 13.13
N LEU A 117 4.79 1.08 12.43
CA LEU A 117 5.85 1.72 11.67
C LEU A 117 5.86 1.15 10.26
N ILE A 118 5.94 2.02 9.27
CA ILE A 118 6.05 1.66 7.85
C ILE A 118 7.37 2.21 7.31
N LEU A 119 8.12 1.36 6.64
CA LEU A 119 9.31 1.74 5.88
C LEU A 119 9.17 1.18 4.47
N GLY A 120 9.50 1.97 3.44
CA GLY A 120 9.36 1.52 2.08
C GLY A 120 10.36 2.17 1.13
N ASN A 121 10.73 1.40 0.12
CA ASN A 121 11.47 1.89 -1.03
C ASN A 121 10.80 1.34 -2.30
N PRO A 122 9.80 2.05 -2.85
CA PRO A 122 9.03 1.59 -4.00
C PRO A 122 9.85 1.45 -5.27
N ASN A 123 11.07 2.01 -5.28
CA ASN A 123 11.98 2.02 -6.43
C ASN A 123 13.41 1.58 -6.03
N PHE A 124 13.52 0.44 -5.33
CA PHE A 124 14.76 -0.06 -4.72
C PHE A 124 15.92 -0.24 -5.72
N ARG A 125 15.63 -0.81 -6.91
CA ARG A 125 16.59 -0.94 -8.02
C ARG A 125 15.98 -0.38 -9.31
N GLY A 126 15.87 0.94 -9.40
CA GLY A 126 15.19 1.62 -10.51
C GLY A 126 13.68 1.47 -10.41
N THR A 127 12.99 1.38 -11.56
CA THR A 127 11.52 1.36 -11.63
C THR A 127 10.89 -0.01 -11.44
N ARG A 128 11.69 -1.08 -11.38
CA ARG A 128 11.18 -2.47 -11.45
C ARG A 128 10.97 -3.13 -10.11
N PHE A 129 11.73 -2.73 -9.08
CA PHE A 129 11.69 -3.40 -7.78
C PHE A 129 11.31 -2.43 -6.68
N GLY A 130 10.43 -2.86 -5.81
CA GLY A 130 10.06 -2.17 -4.58
C GLY A 130 10.17 -3.09 -3.37
N ASN A 131 10.25 -2.51 -2.19
CA ASN A 131 10.12 -3.23 -0.95
C ASN A 131 9.40 -2.39 0.11
N TYR A 132 8.71 -3.08 1.02
CA TYR A 132 7.98 -2.50 2.14
C TYR A 132 8.19 -3.36 3.38
N PHE A 133 8.37 -2.69 4.49
CA PHE A 133 8.38 -3.25 5.83
C PHE A 133 7.25 -2.60 6.62
N LEU A 134 6.46 -3.40 7.33
CA LEU A 134 5.46 -2.95 8.27
C LEU A 134 5.63 -3.70 9.58
N TYR A 135 5.76 -2.96 10.67
CA TYR A 135 5.60 -3.46 12.02
C TYR A 135 4.34 -2.86 12.60
N GLN A 136 3.49 -3.69 13.22
CA GLN A 136 2.32 -3.19 13.91
C GLN A 136 1.96 -4.04 15.13
N LYS A 137 1.43 -3.35 16.13
CA LYS A 137 0.77 -3.94 17.28
C LYS A 137 -0.64 -3.38 17.38
N ARG A 138 -1.63 -4.25 17.53
CA ARG A 138 -3.03 -3.87 17.68
C ARG A 138 -3.68 -4.67 18.79
N ASN A 139 -4.64 -4.03 19.45
CA ASN A 139 -5.53 -4.66 20.40
C ASN A 139 -6.96 -4.34 19.99
N THR A 140 -7.85 -5.30 20.10
CA THR A 140 -9.28 -5.13 19.84
C THR A 140 -10.06 -6.19 20.61
N PHE A 141 -11.38 -6.07 20.63
CA PHE A 141 -12.25 -7.15 21.07
C PHE A 141 -12.62 -8.04 19.88
N GLU A 142 -12.58 -9.34 20.10
CA GLU A 142 -13.02 -10.35 19.14
C GLU A 142 -14.21 -11.11 19.71
N PRO A 143 -15.43 -10.97 19.15
CA PRO A 143 -16.60 -11.68 19.61
C PRO A 143 -16.56 -13.14 19.12
N VAL A 144 -16.78 -14.08 20.03
CA VAL A 144 -16.93 -15.50 19.75
C VAL A 144 -18.32 -15.96 20.20
N ASN A 145 -19.11 -16.50 19.28
CA ASN A 145 -20.45 -16.99 19.56
C ASN A 145 -20.40 -18.48 19.84
N GLN A 146 -20.87 -18.90 21.03
CA GLN A 146 -20.97 -20.29 21.42
C GLN A 146 -22.26 -20.53 22.22
N GLY A 147 -23.04 -21.52 21.82
CA GLY A 147 -24.25 -21.90 22.54
C GLY A 147 -25.35 -20.84 22.63
N GLY A 148 -25.39 -19.89 21.66
CA GLY A 148 -26.33 -18.77 21.65
C GLY A 148 -25.89 -17.56 22.48
N GLU A 149 -24.73 -17.63 23.10
CA GLU A 149 -24.10 -16.53 23.85
C GLU A 149 -22.90 -15.96 23.10
N THR A 150 -22.66 -14.66 23.28
CA THR A 150 -21.47 -13.98 22.75
C THR A 150 -20.45 -13.76 23.86
N TYR A 151 -19.24 -14.22 23.64
CA TYR A 151 -18.09 -14.06 24.51
C TYR A 151 -17.11 -13.09 23.84
N PHE A 152 -16.49 -12.22 24.61
CA PHE A 152 -15.51 -11.25 24.10
C PHE A 152 -14.12 -11.63 24.54
N TYR A 153 -13.22 -11.78 23.58
CA TYR A 153 -11.80 -11.92 23.83
C TYR A 153 -11.10 -10.57 23.62
N ASN A 154 -10.25 -10.21 24.55
CA ASN A 154 -9.26 -9.19 24.31
C ASN A 154 -8.21 -9.78 23.37
N TYR A 155 -8.29 -9.40 22.10
CA TYR A 155 -7.42 -9.88 21.04
C TYR A 155 -6.27 -8.93 20.84
N LYS A 156 -5.06 -9.40 21.07
CA LYS A 156 -3.82 -8.68 20.85
C LYS A 156 -3.07 -9.35 19.71
N PHE A 157 -2.64 -8.59 18.72
CA PHE A 157 -1.74 -9.12 17.73
C PHE A 157 -0.56 -8.20 17.45
N THR A 158 0.59 -8.82 17.22
CA THR A 158 1.81 -8.17 16.76
C THR A 158 2.19 -8.78 15.43
N SER A 159 2.44 -7.96 14.41
CA SER A 159 2.90 -8.46 13.12
C SER A 159 4.13 -7.74 12.63
N VAL A 160 4.97 -8.51 11.93
CA VAL A 160 6.08 -8.03 11.10
C VAL A 160 5.84 -8.51 9.69
N ASP A 161 5.75 -7.57 8.76
CA ASP A 161 5.47 -7.82 7.36
C ASP A 161 6.63 -7.32 6.49
N LEU A 162 7.10 -8.16 5.58
CA LEU A 162 8.05 -7.81 4.52
C LEU A 162 7.40 -8.10 3.17
N ASN A 163 7.40 -7.12 2.27
CA ASN A 163 6.84 -7.25 0.94
C ASN A 163 7.85 -6.79 -0.11
N PHE A 164 7.92 -7.51 -1.21
CA PHE A 164 8.73 -7.21 -2.37
C PHE A 164 7.83 -7.13 -3.60
N ASP A 165 7.98 -6.04 -4.34
CA ASP A 165 7.26 -5.79 -5.57
C ASP A 165 8.20 -5.94 -6.76
N TYR A 166 7.72 -6.62 -7.80
CA TYR A 166 8.33 -6.63 -9.12
C TYR A 166 7.36 -6.02 -10.13
N LYS A 167 7.80 -4.98 -10.83
CA LYS A 167 7.03 -4.21 -11.81
C LYS A 167 7.62 -4.46 -13.20
N PRO A 168 7.13 -5.47 -13.96
CA PRO A 168 7.63 -5.73 -15.32
C PRO A 168 7.40 -4.53 -16.25
N ASN A 169 6.31 -3.82 -16.05
CA ASN A 169 5.95 -2.58 -16.76
C ASN A 169 5.10 -1.67 -15.86
N ILE A 170 4.63 -0.54 -16.41
CA ILE A 170 3.83 0.45 -15.67
C ILE A 170 2.43 -0.01 -15.28
N LEU A 171 1.91 -1.06 -15.91
CA LEU A 171 0.54 -1.56 -15.68
C LEU A 171 0.50 -2.73 -14.72
N ASN A 172 1.60 -3.48 -14.59
CA ASN A 172 1.63 -4.75 -13.89
C ASN A 172 2.57 -4.70 -12.69
N THR A 173 2.11 -5.21 -11.56
CA THR A 173 2.92 -5.42 -10.36
C THR A 173 2.69 -6.83 -9.83
N CYS A 174 3.77 -7.57 -9.61
CA CYS A 174 3.77 -8.84 -8.90
C CYS A 174 4.39 -8.61 -7.53
N SER A 175 3.69 -8.98 -6.47
CA SER A 175 4.18 -8.82 -5.09
C SER A 175 4.34 -10.18 -4.42
N LEU A 176 5.41 -10.31 -3.66
CA LEU A 176 5.66 -11.44 -2.76
C LEU A 176 5.87 -10.87 -1.36
N GLY A 177 5.11 -11.35 -0.40
CA GLY A 177 5.19 -10.92 0.99
C GLY A 177 5.32 -12.09 1.95
N VAL A 178 6.01 -11.84 3.06
CA VAL A 178 6.04 -12.73 4.20
C VAL A 178 5.65 -11.97 5.46
N SER A 179 4.88 -12.63 6.33
CA SER A 179 4.47 -12.04 7.60
C SER A 179 4.62 -13.05 8.72
N ILE A 180 5.02 -12.55 9.88
CA ILE A 180 5.01 -13.29 11.14
C ILE A 180 4.01 -12.57 12.04
N LEU A 181 3.02 -13.32 12.54
CA LEU A 181 2.02 -12.84 13.47
C LEU A 181 2.13 -13.58 14.78
N SER A 182 2.10 -12.84 15.88
CA SER A 182 1.87 -13.36 17.21
C SER A 182 0.54 -12.84 17.71
N GLU A 183 -0.35 -13.75 18.08
CA GLU A 183 -1.72 -13.46 18.51
C GLU A 183 -1.94 -13.98 19.92
N GLU A 184 -2.61 -13.20 20.74
CA GLU A 184 -3.00 -13.51 22.11
C GLU A 184 -4.49 -13.21 22.28
N TYR A 185 -5.20 -14.13 22.91
CA TYR A 185 -6.63 -14.05 23.19
C TYR A 185 -6.86 -14.26 24.69
N ASP A 186 -7.35 -13.23 25.38
CA ASP A 186 -7.73 -13.23 26.78
C ASP A 186 -9.24 -13.10 26.90
N LEU A 187 -9.94 -14.08 27.51
CA LEU A 187 -11.38 -14.01 27.72
C LEU A 187 -11.71 -12.99 28.80
N GLU A 188 -12.47 -11.94 28.43
CA GLU A 188 -12.72 -10.80 29.34
C GLU A 188 -13.63 -11.15 30.50
N ASN A 189 -14.65 -11.97 30.26
CA ASN A 189 -15.61 -12.40 31.29
C ASN A 189 -15.79 -13.91 31.22
N SER A 190 -15.03 -14.66 32.02
CA SER A 190 -15.23 -16.09 32.18
C SER A 190 -16.56 -16.35 32.91
N LYS A 191 -17.60 -16.70 32.17
CA LYS A 191 -18.81 -17.24 32.79
C LYS A 191 -18.52 -18.64 33.29
N ALA A 192 -19.01 -19.00 34.49
CA ALA A 192 -18.69 -20.22 35.19
C ALA A 192 -18.97 -21.54 34.41
N ASN A 193 -19.72 -21.48 33.32
CA ASN A 193 -20.11 -22.63 32.48
C ASN A 193 -19.55 -22.59 31.03
N SER A 194 -18.58 -21.72 30.72
CA SER A 194 -18.00 -21.69 29.38
C SER A 194 -16.97 -22.82 29.21
N THR A 195 -17.07 -23.56 28.11
CA THR A 195 -16.05 -24.55 27.69
C THR A 195 -14.90 -23.88 26.92
N LEU A 196 -14.95 -22.55 26.73
CA LEU A 196 -13.96 -21.78 26.04
C LEU A 196 -12.69 -21.59 26.90
N PRO A 197 -11.51 -21.64 26.32
CA PRO A 197 -10.28 -21.38 27.05
C PRO A 197 -10.20 -19.91 27.50
N ASN A 198 -9.79 -19.68 28.75
CA ASN A 198 -9.62 -18.33 29.26
C ASN A 198 -8.50 -17.56 28.56
N PHE A 199 -7.47 -18.27 28.14
CA PHE A 199 -6.33 -17.72 27.43
C PHE A 199 -5.80 -18.71 26.39
N PHE A 200 -5.45 -18.21 25.22
CA PHE A 200 -4.62 -18.93 24.25
C PHE A 200 -3.78 -17.97 23.42
N SER A 201 -2.66 -18.46 22.92
CA SER A 201 -1.80 -17.74 22.00
C SER A 201 -1.44 -18.59 20.80
N THR A 202 -1.20 -17.94 19.68
CA THR A 202 -0.79 -18.61 18.45
C THR A 202 0.19 -17.75 17.68
N ASN A 203 1.16 -18.42 17.05
CA ASN A 203 2.05 -17.80 16.10
C ASN A 203 1.70 -18.28 14.70
N LYS A 204 1.62 -17.35 13.76
CA LYS A 204 1.31 -17.64 12.36
C LYS A 204 2.40 -17.12 11.46
N PHE A 205 2.73 -17.90 10.46
CA PHE A 205 3.56 -17.48 9.33
C PHE A 205 2.65 -17.36 8.10
N LEU A 206 2.78 -16.26 7.36
CA LEU A 206 2.01 -16.03 6.15
C LEU A 206 2.97 -15.81 4.98
N LEU A 207 2.69 -16.51 3.89
CA LEU A 207 3.22 -16.21 2.57
C LEU A 207 2.10 -15.56 1.76
N LYS A 208 2.37 -14.39 1.21
CA LYS A 208 1.39 -13.58 0.47
C LYS A 208 1.86 -13.39 -0.96
N THR A 209 1.00 -13.61 -1.92
CA THR A 209 1.28 -13.20 -3.30
C THR A 209 0.17 -12.32 -3.82
N LYS A 210 0.53 -11.36 -4.66
CA LYS A 210 -0.43 -10.48 -5.30
C LYS A 210 0.03 -10.15 -6.70
N TYR A 211 -0.93 -10.21 -7.61
CA TYR A 211 -0.79 -9.66 -8.94
C TYR A 211 -1.77 -8.50 -9.11
N ASP A 212 -1.27 -7.35 -9.53
CA ASP A 212 -2.05 -6.13 -9.73
C ASP A 212 -1.87 -5.63 -11.17
N PHE A 213 -2.92 -5.74 -11.96
CA PHE A 213 -3.04 -5.10 -13.25
C PHE A 213 -3.80 -3.79 -13.07
N ASN A 214 -3.16 -2.64 -13.33
CA ASN A 214 -3.73 -1.32 -13.11
C ASN A 214 -3.62 -0.45 -14.36
N ARG A 215 -4.73 -0.33 -15.10
CA ARG A 215 -4.91 0.56 -16.24
C ARG A 215 -5.93 1.66 -15.89
N VAL A 216 -5.88 2.16 -14.66
CA VAL A 216 -6.71 3.29 -14.22
C VAL A 216 -5.92 4.57 -14.46
N GLU A 217 -6.55 5.50 -15.16
CA GLU A 217 -6.06 6.85 -15.39
C GLU A 217 -6.91 7.82 -14.58
N GLN A 218 -6.25 8.84 -14.04
CA GLN A 218 -6.90 9.91 -13.31
C GLN A 218 -6.77 11.23 -14.08
N PHE A 219 -7.90 11.91 -14.26
CA PHE A 219 -7.93 13.24 -14.84
C PHE A 219 -8.73 14.16 -13.90
N TYR A 220 -8.04 15.02 -13.15
CA TYR A 220 -8.60 15.79 -12.04
C TYR A 220 -9.28 14.88 -11.00
N TYR A 221 -10.62 14.96 -10.90
CA TYR A 221 -11.45 14.16 -9.98
C TYR A 221 -12.06 12.92 -10.64
N PHE A 222 -11.75 12.67 -11.90
CA PHE A 222 -12.34 11.57 -12.65
C PHE A 222 -11.35 10.44 -12.81
N PHE A 223 -11.87 9.23 -12.60
CA PHE A 223 -11.13 8.00 -12.86
C PHE A 223 -11.76 7.27 -14.05
N PHE A 224 -10.94 6.68 -14.89
CA PHE A 224 -11.40 5.82 -15.97
C PHE A 224 -10.42 4.68 -16.19
N GLY A 225 -10.95 3.52 -16.58
CA GLY A 225 -10.16 2.33 -16.82
C GLY A 225 -10.54 1.17 -15.93
N ILE A 226 -9.65 0.19 -15.87
CA ILE A 226 -9.85 -1.06 -15.14
C ILE A 226 -8.64 -1.37 -14.27
N ARG A 227 -8.92 -1.92 -13.10
CA ARG A 227 -7.92 -2.53 -12.22
C ARG A 227 -8.38 -3.92 -11.85
N ASN A 228 -7.49 -4.90 -11.95
CA ASN A 228 -7.71 -6.25 -11.46
C ASN A 228 -6.60 -6.62 -10.49
N GLN A 229 -6.97 -7.15 -9.33
CA GLN A 229 -6.06 -7.62 -8.31
C GLN A 229 -6.39 -9.07 -7.98
N LEU A 230 -5.40 -9.93 -8.13
CA LEU A 230 -5.45 -11.32 -7.68
C LEU A 230 -4.50 -11.46 -6.50
N SER A 231 -4.99 -11.87 -5.36
CA SER A 231 -4.19 -12.08 -4.15
C SER A 231 -4.41 -13.47 -3.59
N SER A 232 -3.35 -14.05 -3.05
CA SER A 232 -3.40 -15.32 -2.38
C SER A 232 -2.56 -15.28 -1.11
N ASN A 233 -3.08 -15.86 -0.04
CA ASN A 233 -2.39 -15.99 1.23
C ASN A 233 -2.35 -17.46 1.64
N TRP A 234 -1.16 -17.93 1.98
CA TRP A 234 -0.92 -19.23 2.60
C TRP A 234 -0.56 -18.98 4.06
N VAL A 235 -1.30 -19.58 4.96
CA VAL A 235 -1.19 -19.35 6.40
C VAL A 235 -0.88 -20.66 7.10
N TRP A 236 0.24 -20.67 7.81
CA TRP A 236 0.64 -21.75 8.71
C TRP A 236 0.56 -21.23 10.14
N GLY A 237 -0.13 -21.95 11.00
CA GLY A 237 -0.28 -21.59 12.41
C GLY A 237 -0.34 -22.82 13.29
N LYS A 238 -0.18 -22.61 14.59
CA LYS A 238 -0.28 -23.66 15.59
C LYS A 238 -1.25 -23.22 16.66
N ASN A 239 -2.43 -23.87 16.74
CA ASN A 239 -3.44 -23.62 17.75
C ASN A 239 -3.68 -24.88 18.59
N PHE A 240 -3.75 -24.72 19.91
CA PHE A 240 -4.04 -25.82 20.85
C PHE A 240 -3.16 -27.07 20.65
N GLY A 241 -1.89 -26.88 20.24
CA GLY A 241 -0.96 -27.98 20.00
C GLY A 241 -1.08 -28.62 18.62
N SER A 242 -2.07 -28.27 17.80
CA SER A 242 -2.26 -28.78 16.43
C SER A 242 -1.74 -27.75 15.41
N GLU A 243 -1.10 -28.26 14.36
CA GLU A 243 -0.70 -27.45 13.22
C GLU A 243 -1.89 -27.25 12.29
N HIS A 244 -2.11 -26.03 11.87
CA HIS A 244 -3.17 -25.66 10.93
C HIS A 244 -2.56 -24.97 9.72
N PHE A 245 -3.04 -25.40 8.57
CA PHE A 245 -2.75 -24.74 7.30
C PHE A 245 -4.07 -24.35 6.64
N PHE A 246 -4.15 -23.12 6.16
CA PHE A 246 -5.21 -22.71 5.25
C PHE A 246 -4.68 -21.75 4.21
N TYR A 247 -5.36 -21.67 3.11
CA TYR A 247 -5.05 -20.67 2.11
C TYR A 247 -6.32 -19.91 1.70
N SER A 248 -6.13 -18.68 1.23
CA SER A 248 -7.20 -17.89 0.63
C SER A 248 -6.76 -17.38 -0.72
N LEU A 249 -7.71 -17.31 -1.64
CA LEU A 249 -7.57 -16.74 -2.96
C LEU A 249 -8.65 -15.67 -3.14
N GLU A 250 -8.28 -14.50 -3.57
CA GLU A 250 -9.20 -13.40 -3.75
C GLU A 250 -8.92 -12.69 -5.07
N ASN A 251 -9.95 -12.44 -5.85
CA ASN A 251 -9.90 -11.60 -7.03
C ASN A 251 -10.81 -10.39 -6.86
N GLU A 252 -10.25 -9.22 -7.08
CA GLU A 252 -10.98 -7.97 -7.07
C GLU A 252 -10.81 -7.24 -8.40
N THR A 253 -11.92 -6.96 -9.07
CA THR A 253 -11.94 -6.17 -10.30
C THR A 253 -12.71 -4.89 -10.07
N SER A 254 -12.07 -3.76 -10.35
CA SER A 254 -12.67 -2.43 -10.29
C SER A 254 -12.70 -1.82 -11.68
N TYR A 255 -13.83 -1.30 -12.07
CA TYR A 255 -14.04 -0.60 -13.34
C TYR A 255 -14.51 0.82 -13.08
N PHE A 256 -13.89 1.78 -13.76
CA PHE A 256 -14.18 3.20 -13.64
C PHE A 256 -14.53 3.76 -15.01
N LYS A 257 -15.61 4.56 -15.07
CA LYS A 257 -16.04 5.25 -16.27
C LYS A 257 -16.57 6.63 -15.93
N ARG A 258 -16.08 7.63 -16.66
CA ARG A 258 -16.67 8.96 -16.57
C ARG A 258 -18.08 8.93 -17.17
N VAL A 259 -19.05 9.38 -16.40
CA VAL A 259 -20.47 9.49 -16.80
C VAL A 259 -20.86 10.95 -16.70
N MET A 260 -21.33 11.53 -17.79
CA MET A 260 -21.66 12.95 -17.87
C MET A 260 -20.44 13.89 -17.61
N LYS A 261 -20.69 15.20 -17.50
CA LYS A 261 -19.64 16.21 -17.29
C LYS A 261 -19.07 16.19 -15.86
N ARG A 262 -19.81 15.69 -14.85
CA ARG A 262 -19.49 15.79 -13.42
C ARG A 262 -19.63 14.48 -12.63
N GLY A 263 -19.85 13.36 -13.30
CA GLY A 263 -20.07 12.07 -12.64
C GLY A 263 -19.00 11.04 -12.98
N ASN A 264 -18.73 10.18 -12.03
CA ASN A 264 -17.90 8.98 -12.20
C ASN A 264 -18.72 7.74 -11.81
N TRP A 265 -18.72 6.75 -12.67
CA TRP A 265 -19.27 5.44 -12.35
C TRP A 265 -18.14 4.56 -11.89
N ALA A 266 -18.30 3.92 -10.75
CA ALA A 266 -17.36 2.94 -10.24
C ALA A 266 -18.10 1.64 -9.92
N THR A 267 -17.61 0.53 -10.44
CA THR A 267 -18.11 -0.81 -10.13
C THR A 267 -16.96 -1.62 -9.57
N ARG A 268 -17.23 -2.37 -8.51
CA ARG A 268 -16.26 -3.26 -7.86
C ARG A 268 -16.89 -4.63 -7.71
N LEU A 269 -16.22 -5.65 -8.22
CA LEU A 269 -16.55 -7.05 -8.03
C LEU A 269 -15.42 -7.71 -7.25
N LYS A 270 -15.77 -8.34 -6.14
CA LYS A 270 -14.84 -9.09 -5.30
C LYS A 270 -15.36 -10.51 -5.12
N VAL A 271 -14.50 -11.47 -5.43
CA VAL A 271 -14.77 -12.91 -5.28
C VAL A 271 -13.63 -13.51 -4.49
N GLY A 272 -13.94 -14.30 -3.48
CA GLY A 272 -12.95 -14.93 -2.62
C GLY A 272 -13.31 -16.37 -2.31
N PHE A 273 -12.28 -17.13 -2.00
CA PHE A 273 -12.35 -18.55 -1.66
C PHE A 273 -11.39 -18.82 -0.49
#